data_4d4557db8774ed1a6f849a58ff3bab72
#
_entry.id   4d4557db8774ed1a6f849a58ff3bab72
#
_cell.length_a   1.000
_cell.length_b   1.000
_cell.length_c   1.000
_cell.angle_alpha   90.00
_cell.angle_beta   90.00
_cell.angle_gamma   90.00
#
_symmetry.space_group_name_H-M   'P 1'
#
loop_
_entity.id
_entity.type
_entity.pdbx_description
1 polymer ?
#
loop_
_entity_poly.entity_id
_entity_poly.type
_entity_poly.pdbx_seq_one_letter_code
_entity_poly.pdbx_strand_id
1 'polypeptide(L)'
;IKEAFKDHSNIDVYSVPNGAPNSLSPDGKVDPNESGRFKYVWEDREKFEGIDRIILAVDSDENGEILASELSRRLDKARCYVVDYRGFKDANELLVETDAETVRKQVLNAEPVPLHGLNNIDFYSDEFQMLYDQGQPKGVSTGFDSIDKLFNIQTGYLCVVTGYPSDGKSAFIDQILINVAKNYGWKTNICSFEKPVSYHAIQLAQCFIGKPFFEGMNQRMTQEEKDFSQHFINEHFLFQDYQDGGQPTIENILEKSAQAVMRYGTKILVIDPFNFI
;
A
#
# COMPACT_ATOMS: atom_id res chain seq x y z
N ILE A 1 25.62 -24.10 20.66
CA ILE A 1 25.68 -22.66 21.02
C ILE A 1 26.15 -22.52 22.48
N LYS A 2 25.49 -23.14 23.45
CA LYS A 2 25.84 -23.00 24.87
C LYS A 2 27.32 -23.28 25.13
N GLU A 3 27.89 -24.31 24.50
CA GLU A 3 29.32 -24.64 24.62
C GLU A 3 30.24 -23.57 24.00
N ALA A 4 29.81 -22.99 22.88
CA ALA A 4 30.54 -21.91 22.20
C ALA A 4 30.58 -20.60 23.02
N PHE A 5 29.64 -20.38 23.93
CA PHE A 5 29.51 -19.15 24.74
C PHE A 5 29.78 -19.37 26.24
N LYS A 6 30.28 -20.52 26.65
CA LYS A 6 30.47 -20.87 28.09
C LYS A 6 31.33 -19.88 28.90
N ASP A 7 32.25 -19.18 28.24
CA ASP A 7 33.16 -18.22 28.87
C ASP A 7 32.66 -16.74 28.75
N HIS A 8 31.41 -16.53 28.31
CA HIS A 8 30.81 -15.19 28.09
C HIS A 8 29.71 -14.91 29.12
N SER A 9 30.01 -14.11 30.14
CA SER A 9 29.12 -13.83 31.28
C SER A 9 27.94 -12.89 30.97
N ASN A 10 27.96 -12.27 29.82
CA ASN A 10 26.90 -11.31 29.37
C ASN A 10 25.93 -11.89 28.33
N ILE A 11 25.98 -13.20 28.10
CA ILE A 11 25.13 -13.91 27.14
C ILE A 11 24.48 -15.09 27.85
N ASP A 12 23.15 -15.07 27.90
CA ASP A 12 22.36 -16.19 28.40
C ASP A 12 21.80 -16.98 27.21
N VAL A 13 21.94 -18.30 27.30
CA VAL A 13 21.50 -19.25 26.26
C VAL A 13 20.33 -20.08 26.77
N TYR A 14 19.19 -19.95 26.17
CA TYR A 14 17.96 -20.68 26.47
C TYR A 14 17.64 -21.68 25.37
N SER A 15 17.06 -22.81 25.77
CA SER A 15 16.55 -23.82 24.83
C SER A 15 15.03 -23.75 24.76
N VAL A 16 14.48 -23.86 23.57
CA VAL A 16 13.02 -23.93 23.33
C VAL A 16 12.52 -25.32 23.75
N PRO A 17 11.56 -25.43 24.72
CA PRO A 17 11.20 -26.75 25.27
C PRO A 17 10.46 -27.61 24.29
N ASN A 18 9.64 -27.23 23.42
CA ASN A 18 8.76 -28.09 22.62
C ASN A 18 9.11 -28.16 21.12
N GLY A 19 10.31 -27.70 20.74
CA GLY A 19 10.75 -27.64 19.35
C GLY A 19 9.89 -26.73 18.47
N ALA A 20 10.12 -26.78 17.17
CA ALA A 20 9.41 -25.96 16.20
C ALA A 20 7.96 -26.45 15.97
N PRO A 21 6.99 -25.57 15.75
CA PRO A 21 5.63 -25.93 15.31
C PRO A 21 5.60 -26.24 13.82
N ASN A 22 4.62 -27.00 13.38
CA ASN A 22 4.43 -27.33 11.96
C ASN A 22 3.66 -26.27 11.17
N SER A 23 3.12 -25.26 11.84
CA SER A 23 2.36 -24.17 11.22
C SER A 23 2.36 -22.93 12.12
N LEU A 24 2.19 -21.76 11.48
CA LEU A 24 1.97 -20.50 12.19
C LEU A 24 0.64 -20.53 12.94
N SER A 25 0.61 -19.87 14.11
CA SER A 25 -0.64 -19.61 14.80
C SER A 25 -1.56 -18.70 13.97
N PRO A 26 -2.88 -18.95 13.94
CA PRO A 26 -3.80 -18.07 13.20
C PRO A 26 -3.73 -16.64 13.71
N ASP A 27 -3.79 -15.73 12.76
CA ASP A 27 -3.90 -14.28 12.85
C ASP A 27 -3.59 -13.50 14.13
N GLY A 28 -2.53 -12.69 13.99
CA GLY A 28 -2.35 -11.31 14.49
C GLY A 28 -2.38 -11.07 16.00
N LYS A 29 -3.28 -11.60 16.74
CA LYS A 29 -3.38 -11.46 18.19
C LYS A 29 -2.99 -12.77 18.87
N VAL A 30 -1.75 -12.82 19.32
CA VAL A 30 -1.29 -13.93 20.17
C VAL A 30 -1.77 -13.61 21.59
N ASP A 31 -2.81 -14.31 22.07
CA ASP A 31 -3.10 -14.33 23.50
C ASP A 31 -2.04 -15.21 24.17
N PRO A 32 -1.19 -14.65 25.05
CA PRO A 32 -0.17 -15.41 25.75
C PRO A 32 -0.77 -16.58 26.57
N ASN A 33 -2.02 -16.45 27.00
CA ASN A 33 -2.70 -17.46 27.86
C ASN A 33 -3.31 -18.62 27.05
N GLU A 34 -3.60 -18.44 25.76
CA GLU A 34 -4.22 -19.46 24.92
C GLU A 34 -3.24 -20.41 24.24
N SER A 35 -1.98 -20.02 24.10
CA SER A 35 -0.96 -20.82 23.41
C SER A 35 -0.21 -21.75 24.37
N GLY A 36 -0.75 -22.92 24.66
CA GLY A 36 -0.12 -23.91 25.56
C GLY A 36 1.32 -24.28 25.17
N ARG A 37 1.68 -24.23 23.88
CA ARG A 37 3.02 -24.57 23.39
C ARG A 37 4.07 -23.49 23.71
N PHE A 38 3.68 -22.22 23.69
CA PHE A 38 4.58 -21.09 23.93
C PHE A 38 4.35 -20.40 25.28
N LYS A 39 3.60 -21.02 26.17
CA LYS A 39 3.30 -20.49 27.50
C LYS A 39 4.55 -20.13 28.31
N TYR A 40 5.63 -20.85 28.13
CA TYR A 40 6.93 -20.59 28.78
C TYR A 40 7.50 -19.21 28.42
N VAL A 41 7.22 -18.66 27.23
CA VAL A 41 7.66 -17.31 26.86
C VAL A 41 6.98 -16.26 27.73
N TRP A 42 5.70 -16.48 28.04
CA TRP A 42 4.94 -15.61 28.93
C TRP A 42 5.34 -15.79 30.40
N GLU A 43 5.51 -17.02 30.84
CA GLU A 43 5.93 -17.35 32.21
C GLU A 43 7.32 -16.81 32.54
N ASP A 44 8.21 -16.81 31.56
CA ASP A 44 9.60 -16.34 31.68
C ASP A 44 9.79 -14.89 31.22
N ARG A 45 8.74 -14.11 30.94
CA ARG A 45 8.84 -12.77 30.37
C ARG A 45 9.78 -11.83 31.13
N GLU A 46 9.84 -11.95 32.44
CA GLU A 46 10.73 -11.14 33.30
C GLU A 46 12.22 -11.34 32.95
N LYS A 47 12.59 -12.52 32.43
CA LYS A 47 13.95 -12.81 31.98
C LYS A 47 14.32 -12.05 30.69
N PHE A 48 13.34 -11.60 29.93
CA PHE A 48 13.52 -10.85 28.68
C PHE A 48 13.33 -9.33 28.87
N GLU A 49 12.94 -8.89 30.08
CA GLU A 49 12.85 -7.47 30.40
C GLU A 49 14.25 -6.84 30.46
N GLY A 50 14.41 -5.68 29.81
CA GLY A 50 15.69 -4.96 29.77
C GLY A 50 16.75 -5.57 28.84
N ILE A 51 16.42 -6.62 28.07
CA ILE A 51 17.32 -7.17 27.05
C ILE A 51 17.08 -6.45 25.73
N ASP A 52 18.11 -5.81 25.21
CA ASP A 52 18.05 -5.04 23.97
C ASP A 52 18.12 -5.92 22.71
N ARG A 53 18.75 -7.11 22.83
CA ARG A 53 19.00 -7.98 21.69
C ARG A 53 18.71 -9.43 22.01
N ILE A 54 17.73 -10.02 21.33
CA ILE A 54 17.32 -11.43 21.45
C ILE A 54 17.69 -12.15 20.16
N ILE A 55 18.60 -13.11 20.24
CA ILE A 55 19.09 -13.85 19.07
C ILE A 55 18.35 -15.18 18.96
N LEU A 56 17.63 -15.37 17.88
CA LEU A 56 16.88 -16.58 17.54
C LEU A 56 17.79 -17.49 16.71
N ALA A 57 18.40 -18.46 17.37
CA ALA A 57 19.29 -19.42 16.76
C ALA A 57 18.54 -20.73 16.46
N VAL A 58 17.62 -20.65 15.55
CA VAL A 58 16.73 -21.72 15.06
C VAL A 58 17.34 -22.43 13.86
N ASP A 59 16.81 -23.60 13.48
CA ASP A 59 17.26 -24.32 12.29
C ASP A 59 16.95 -23.55 11.01
N SER A 60 17.74 -23.73 9.96
CA SER A 60 17.57 -23.10 8.64
C SER A 60 16.58 -23.87 7.75
N ASP A 61 15.53 -24.45 8.33
CA ASP A 61 14.47 -25.15 7.63
C ASP A 61 13.12 -24.45 7.85
N GLU A 62 12.09 -24.88 7.12
CA GLU A 62 10.75 -24.31 7.18
C GLU A 62 10.19 -24.25 8.61
N ASN A 63 10.44 -25.28 9.41
CA ASN A 63 9.99 -25.33 10.81
C ASN A 63 10.74 -24.31 11.69
N GLY A 64 12.03 -24.12 11.42
CA GLY A 64 12.83 -23.10 12.11
C GLY A 64 12.38 -21.69 11.78
N GLU A 65 12.03 -21.40 10.51
CA GLU A 65 11.46 -20.11 10.10
C GLU A 65 10.11 -19.84 10.80
N ILE A 66 9.25 -20.86 10.90
CA ILE A 66 8.00 -20.79 11.63
C ILE A 66 8.26 -20.50 13.11
N LEU A 67 9.22 -21.18 13.72
CA LEU A 67 9.59 -20.96 15.12
C LEU A 67 10.14 -19.54 15.35
N ALA A 68 11.01 -19.04 14.46
CA ALA A 68 11.54 -17.68 14.55
C ALA A 68 10.40 -16.65 14.47
N SER A 69 9.46 -16.84 13.55
CA SER A 69 8.29 -15.98 13.42
C SER A 69 7.42 -15.97 14.68
N GLU A 70 7.12 -17.13 15.24
CA GLU A 70 6.31 -17.27 16.45
C GLU A 70 6.99 -16.67 17.70
N LEU A 71 8.30 -16.88 17.86
CA LEU A 71 9.06 -16.31 18.97
C LEU A 71 9.19 -14.79 18.85
N SER A 72 9.52 -14.28 17.65
CA SER A 72 9.69 -12.84 17.45
C SER A 72 8.40 -12.05 17.71
N ARG A 73 7.23 -12.62 17.40
CA ARG A 73 5.92 -12.01 17.72
C ARG A 73 5.65 -11.88 19.22
N ARG A 74 6.24 -12.78 20.05
CA ARG A 74 6.03 -12.84 21.50
C ARG A 74 7.09 -12.11 22.30
N LEU A 75 8.31 -12.00 21.75
CA LEU A 75 9.48 -11.44 22.41
C LEU A 75 9.78 -9.98 22.01
N ASP A 76 8.89 -9.34 21.26
CA ASP A 76 9.09 -8.05 20.62
C ASP A 76 10.03 -8.14 19.40
N LYS A 77 9.42 -8.14 18.23
CA LYS A 77 10.08 -8.31 16.94
C LYS A 77 11.22 -7.30 16.70
N ALA A 78 11.11 -6.09 17.27
CA ALA A 78 12.12 -5.05 17.12
C ALA A 78 13.46 -5.40 17.80
N ARG A 79 13.44 -6.29 18.79
CA ARG A 79 14.62 -6.76 19.52
C ARG A 79 15.15 -8.10 19.04
N CYS A 80 14.43 -8.75 18.10
CA CYS A 80 14.77 -10.10 17.65
C CYS A 80 15.69 -10.08 16.42
N TYR A 81 16.66 -10.99 16.44
CA TYR A 81 17.64 -11.22 15.38
C TYR A 81 17.69 -12.72 15.06
N VAL A 82 17.87 -13.09 13.80
CA VAL A 82 17.96 -14.49 13.35
C VAL A 82 19.38 -14.79 12.87
N VAL A 83 19.87 -15.96 13.22
CA VAL A 83 21.20 -16.42 12.81
C VAL A 83 21.15 -17.00 11.41
N ASP A 84 22.04 -16.51 10.53
CA ASP A 84 22.32 -17.15 9.25
C ASP A 84 23.52 -18.12 9.41
N TYR A 85 23.28 -19.41 9.21
CA TYR A 85 24.33 -20.44 9.28
C TYR A 85 25.04 -20.66 7.93
N ARG A 86 24.87 -19.76 6.93
CA ARG A 86 25.58 -19.79 5.64
C ARG A 86 25.44 -21.12 4.88
N GLY A 87 24.23 -21.66 4.84
CA GLY A 87 23.89 -22.87 4.10
C GLY A 87 23.98 -24.14 4.93
N PHE A 88 24.44 -24.08 6.18
CA PHE A 88 24.31 -25.18 7.13
C PHE A 88 22.90 -25.19 7.73
N LYS A 89 22.46 -26.39 8.13
CA LYS A 89 21.13 -26.56 8.68
C LYS A 89 20.96 -25.89 10.04
N ASP A 90 21.93 -26.05 10.91
CA ASP A 90 21.86 -25.57 12.28
C ASP A 90 23.28 -25.29 12.87
N ALA A 91 23.30 -24.79 14.10
CA ALA A 91 24.52 -24.47 14.81
C ALA A 91 25.41 -25.69 15.05
N ASN A 92 24.84 -26.90 15.12
CA ASN A 92 25.62 -28.13 15.38
C ASN A 92 26.34 -28.58 14.11
N GLU A 93 25.67 -28.55 12.98
CA GLU A 93 26.28 -28.85 11.68
C GLU A 93 27.41 -27.86 11.39
N LEU A 94 27.18 -26.56 11.58
CA LEU A 94 28.21 -25.53 11.45
C LEU A 94 29.41 -25.79 12.41
N LEU A 95 29.16 -26.19 13.64
CA LEU A 95 30.20 -26.49 14.62
C LEU A 95 31.07 -27.70 14.21
N VAL A 96 30.45 -28.76 13.68
CA VAL A 96 31.13 -29.98 13.24
C VAL A 96 32.00 -29.72 12.01
N GLU A 97 31.53 -28.95 11.09
CA GLU A 97 32.23 -28.65 9.83
C GLU A 97 33.26 -27.52 9.96
N THR A 98 33.19 -26.73 11.05
CA THR A 98 34.08 -25.59 11.28
C THR A 98 34.67 -25.64 12.72
N ASP A 99 34.33 -24.60 13.51
CA ASP A 99 34.79 -24.51 14.93
C ASP A 99 33.83 -23.63 15.76
N ALA A 100 34.05 -23.62 17.08
CA ALA A 100 33.25 -22.83 18.01
C ALA A 100 33.37 -21.31 17.80
N GLU A 101 34.49 -20.83 17.27
CA GLU A 101 34.69 -19.40 17.00
C GLU A 101 33.83 -18.95 15.82
N THR A 102 33.74 -19.75 14.78
CA THR A 102 32.84 -19.51 13.62
C THR A 102 31.39 -19.49 14.05
N VAL A 103 30.94 -20.43 14.87
CA VAL A 103 29.58 -20.42 15.44
C VAL A 103 29.31 -19.13 16.21
N ARG A 104 30.25 -18.72 17.10
CA ARG A 104 30.13 -17.45 17.84
C ARG A 104 29.97 -16.26 16.91
N LYS A 105 30.82 -16.19 15.88
CA LYS A 105 30.80 -15.11 14.92
C LYS A 105 29.44 -15.01 14.16
N GLN A 106 28.88 -16.14 13.75
CA GLN A 106 27.58 -16.15 13.11
C GLN A 106 26.45 -15.70 14.06
N VAL A 107 26.45 -16.20 15.28
CA VAL A 107 25.47 -15.81 16.31
C VAL A 107 25.58 -14.31 16.63
N LEU A 108 26.77 -13.76 16.77
CA LEU A 108 26.95 -12.33 17.04
C LEU A 108 26.62 -11.45 15.84
N ASN A 109 26.73 -11.94 14.61
CA ASN A 109 26.38 -11.28 13.38
C ASN A 109 24.94 -11.56 12.94
N ALA A 110 24.09 -12.12 13.81
CA ALA A 110 22.70 -12.37 13.52
C ALA A 110 22.01 -11.12 12.96
N GLU A 111 21.18 -11.30 11.94
CA GLU A 111 20.48 -10.23 11.25
C GLU A 111 19.15 -9.88 11.94
N PRO A 112 18.74 -8.61 11.96
CA PRO A 112 17.47 -8.22 12.56
C PRO A 112 16.31 -8.87 11.83
N VAL A 113 15.31 -9.35 12.57
CA VAL A 113 14.06 -9.84 11.99
C VAL A 113 13.38 -8.69 11.24
N PRO A 114 13.07 -8.84 9.94
CA PRO A 114 12.46 -7.78 9.15
C PRO A 114 11.16 -7.27 9.78
N LEU A 115 11.05 -5.97 10.02
CA LEU A 115 9.82 -5.34 10.47
C LEU A 115 8.94 -5.07 9.27
N HIS A 116 7.71 -5.61 9.30
CA HIS A 116 6.79 -5.42 8.19
C HIS A 116 6.55 -3.93 7.92
N GLY A 117 6.80 -3.49 6.68
CA GLY A 117 6.64 -2.10 6.27
C GLY A 117 7.75 -1.14 6.69
N LEU A 118 8.82 -1.62 7.35
CA LEU A 118 10.02 -0.84 7.67
C LEU A 118 11.23 -1.44 6.96
N ASN A 119 11.62 -0.82 5.88
CA ASN A 119 12.78 -1.22 5.08
C ASN A 119 13.79 -0.08 5.03
N ASN A 120 15.07 -0.42 4.93
CA ASN A 120 16.11 0.55 4.61
C ASN A 120 16.14 0.83 3.10
N ILE A 121 16.94 1.81 2.67
CA ILE A 121 17.04 2.19 1.26
C ILE A 121 17.61 1.07 0.37
N ASP A 122 18.40 0.16 0.93
CA ASP A 122 18.99 -0.94 0.17
C ASP A 122 17.93 -1.89 -0.39
N PHE A 123 16.80 -2.03 0.30
CA PHE A 123 15.64 -2.77 -0.20
C PHE A 123 15.06 -2.17 -1.49
N TYR A 124 15.23 -0.88 -1.69
CA TYR A 124 14.74 -0.12 -2.84
C TYR A 124 15.86 0.27 -3.84
N SER A 125 17.04 -0.36 -3.74
CA SER A 125 18.23 0.03 -4.52
C SER A 125 17.99 0.05 -6.01
N ASP A 126 17.27 -0.94 -6.55
CA ASP A 126 16.96 -1.04 -7.99
C ASP A 126 16.04 0.10 -8.44
N GLU A 127 15.00 0.40 -7.65
CA GLU A 127 14.09 1.51 -7.93
C GLU A 127 14.82 2.86 -7.80
N PHE A 128 15.63 3.00 -6.77
CA PHE A 128 16.44 4.19 -6.56
C PHE A 128 17.41 4.45 -7.73
N GLN A 129 18.07 3.39 -8.22
CA GLN A 129 18.96 3.47 -9.37
C GLN A 129 18.18 3.79 -10.65
N MET A 130 17.03 3.16 -10.86
CA MET A 130 16.17 3.41 -12.02
C MET A 130 15.72 4.89 -12.07
N LEU A 131 15.31 5.45 -10.93
CA LEU A 131 14.90 6.85 -10.82
C LEU A 131 16.08 7.81 -11.08
N TYR A 132 17.28 7.44 -10.66
CA TYR A 132 18.49 8.22 -10.95
C TYR A 132 18.83 8.25 -12.45
N ASP A 133 18.73 7.11 -13.13
CA ASP A 133 19.09 6.96 -14.54
C ASP A 133 18.02 7.53 -15.49
N GLN A 134 16.75 7.37 -15.17
CA GLN A 134 15.61 7.71 -16.04
C GLN A 134 14.91 9.01 -15.64
N GLY A 135 15.16 9.51 -14.43
CA GLY A 135 14.44 10.64 -13.84
C GLY A 135 13.03 10.25 -13.36
N GLN A 136 12.33 11.24 -12.80
CA GLN A 136 10.95 11.04 -12.38
C GLN A 136 10.03 10.78 -13.58
N PRO A 137 9.12 9.79 -13.49
CA PRO A 137 8.08 9.58 -14.50
C PRO A 137 7.28 10.88 -14.68
N LYS A 138 7.19 11.36 -15.92
CA LYS A 138 6.34 12.52 -16.21
C LYS A 138 4.89 12.08 -16.21
N GLY A 139 4.05 12.82 -15.50
CA GLY A 139 2.60 12.66 -15.57
C GLY A 139 2.03 13.02 -16.95
N VAL A 140 0.74 12.83 -17.12
CA VAL A 140 0.02 13.26 -18.32
C VAL A 140 -0.36 14.73 -18.23
N SER A 141 -0.45 15.39 -19.38
CA SER A 141 -0.83 16.79 -19.49
C SER A 141 -2.27 17.02 -19.03
N THR A 142 -2.53 18.14 -18.37
CA THR A 142 -3.87 18.63 -18.05
C THR A 142 -4.60 19.20 -19.28
N GLY A 143 -3.87 19.42 -20.38
CA GLY A 143 -4.35 20.13 -21.56
C GLY A 143 -4.29 21.66 -21.45
N PHE A 144 -3.64 22.17 -20.39
CA PHE A 144 -3.37 23.59 -20.20
C PHE A 144 -1.87 23.83 -20.06
N ASP A 145 -1.23 24.38 -21.10
CA ASP A 145 0.22 24.60 -21.17
C ASP A 145 0.80 25.36 -19.96
N SER A 146 0.04 26.32 -19.42
CA SER A 146 0.47 27.10 -18.27
C SER A 146 0.51 26.28 -16.98
N ILE A 147 -0.39 25.30 -16.85
CA ILE A 147 -0.49 24.41 -15.70
C ILE A 147 0.54 23.30 -15.82
N ASP A 148 0.71 22.74 -17.00
CA ASP A 148 1.62 21.62 -17.27
C ASP A 148 3.09 21.93 -16.99
N LYS A 149 3.45 23.22 -16.91
CA LYS A 149 4.78 23.67 -16.44
C LYS A 149 4.98 23.47 -14.94
N LEU A 150 3.90 23.39 -14.17
CA LEU A 150 3.92 23.33 -12.71
C LEU A 150 3.36 22.02 -12.17
N PHE A 151 2.44 21.41 -12.89
CA PHE A 151 1.67 20.24 -12.43
C PHE A 151 1.29 19.34 -13.61
N ASN A 152 1.49 18.04 -13.43
CA ASN A 152 1.02 16.99 -14.34
C ASN A 152 0.25 15.94 -13.55
N ILE A 153 -0.69 15.27 -14.20
CA ILE A 153 -1.53 14.26 -13.55
C ILE A 153 -0.81 12.93 -13.57
N GLN A 154 -0.66 12.32 -12.39
CA GLN A 154 -0.06 10.99 -12.23
C GLN A 154 -1.03 10.07 -11.47
N THR A 155 -1.01 8.78 -11.80
CA THR A 155 -1.71 7.76 -11.02
C THR A 155 -1.03 7.55 -9.67
N GLY A 156 -1.83 7.22 -8.63
CA GLY A 156 -1.30 7.01 -7.27
C GLY A 156 -1.15 8.30 -6.44
N TYR A 157 -1.50 9.46 -6.98
CA TYR A 157 -1.44 10.73 -6.26
C TYR A 157 -2.83 11.22 -5.86
N LEU A 158 -2.91 11.80 -4.66
CA LEU A 158 -4.07 12.56 -4.21
C LEU A 158 -3.90 14.03 -4.59
N CYS A 159 -4.87 14.57 -5.33
CA CYS A 159 -4.93 16.00 -5.68
C CYS A 159 -6.14 16.64 -5.00
N VAL A 160 -5.93 17.70 -4.26
CA VAL A 160 -7.00 18.45 -3.59
C VAL A 160 -7.13 19.82 -4.26
N VAL A 161 -8.33 20.09 -4.82
CA VAL A 161 -8.66 21.39 -5.43
C VAL A 161 -9.59 22.15 -4.50
N THR A 162 -9.16 23.32 -4.07
CA THR A 162 -9.91 24.18 -3.15
C THR A 162 -10.09 25.58 -3.72
N GLY A 163 -11.06 26.32 -3.21
CA GLY A 163 -11.38 27.70 -3.58
C GLY A 163 -12.79 28.08 -3.13
N TYR A 164 -13.16 29.34 -3.31
CA TYR A 164 -14.48 29.83 -2.90
C TYR A 164 -15.61 29.20 -3.73
N PRO A 165 -16.84 29.16 -3.20
CA PRO A 165 -18.01 28.78 -3.97
C PRO A 165 -18.14 29.64 -5.25
N SER A 166 -18.54 29.02 -6.35
CA SER A 166 -18.71 29.66 -7.66
C SER A 166 -17.44 30.12 -8.40
N ASP A 167 -16.24 29.80 -7.92
CA ASP A 167 -14.96 30.11 -8.61
C ASP A 167 -14.69 29.21 -9.83
N GLY A 168 -15.61 28.30 -10.17
CA GLY A 168 -15.48 27.44 -11.33
C GLY A 168 -14.62 26.18 -11.13
N LYS A 169 -14.34 25.76 -9.88
CA LYS A 169 -13.53 24.56 -9.58
C LYS A 169 -13.98 23.32 -10.33
N SER A 170 -15.26 22.97 -10.21
CA SER A 170 -15.80 21.78 -10.86
C SER A 170 -15.72 21.88 -12.39
N ALA A 171 -16.01 23.06 -12.99
CA ALA A 171 -15.88 23.27 -14.43
C ALA A 171 -14.42 23.13 -14.91
N PHE A 172 -13.47 23.61 -14.11
CA PHE A 172 -12.05 23.47 -14.39
C PHE A 172 -11.60 22.01 -14.33
N ILE A 173 -12.04 21.27 -13.31
CA ILE A 173 -11.76 19.83 -13.21
C ILE A 173 -12.41 19.08 -14.36
N ASP A 174 -13.68 19.33 -14.66
CA ASP A 174 -14.40 18.70 -15.78
C ASP A 174 -13.64 18.89 -17.11
N GLN A 175 -13.10 20.11 -17.35
CA GLN A 175 -12.30 20.36 -18.56
C GLN A 175 -10.99 19.56 -18.57
N ILE A 176 -10.30 19.45 -17.44
CA ILE A 176 -9.09 18.59 -17.32
C ILE A 176 -9.46 17.14 -17.61
N LEU A 177 -10.52 16.62 -17.01
CA LEU A 177 -10.97 15.23 -17.22
C LEU A 177 -11.28 14.94 -18.68
N ILE A 178 -11.97 15.87 -19.37
CA ILE A 178 -12.22 15.78 -20.81
C ILE A 178 -10.91 15.77 -21.60
N ASN A 179 -9.97 16.66 -21.28
CA ASN A 179 -8.67 16.72 -21.95
C ASN A 179 -7.90 15.42 -21.80
N VAL A 180 -7.85 14.88 -20.58
CA VAL A 180 -7.16 13.61 -20.27
C VAL A 180 -7.84 12.42 -20.97
N ALA A 181 -9.16 12.37 -20.99
CA ALA A 181 -9.91 11.35 -21.70
C ALA A 181 -9.64 11.42 -23.22
N LYS A 182 -9.66 12.61 -23.81
CA LYS A 182 -9.39 12.82 -25.25
C LYS A 182 -7.97 12.46 -25.66
N ASN A 183 -6.98 12.88 -24.86
CA ASN A 183 -5.57 12.80 -25.25
C ASN A 183 -4.94 11.45 -24.87
N TYR A 184 -5.44 10.80 -23.81
CA TYR A 184 -4.80 9.60 -23.23
C TYR A 184 -5.76 8.42 -23.08
N GLY A 185 -7.06 8.58 -23.40
CA GLY A 185 -8.06 7.52 -23.25
C GLY A 185 -8.31 7.11 -21.80
N TRP A 186 -7.95 7.95 -20.83
CA TRP A 186 -8.16 7.62 -19.42
C TRP A 186 -9.64 7.68 -19.06
N LYS A 187 -10.07 6.72 -18.27
CA LYS A 187 -11.42 6.65 -17.75
C LYS A 187 -11.47 7.19 -16.33
N THR A 188 -12.54 7.91 -16.04
CA THR A 188 -12.79 8.58 -14.77
C THR A 188 -14.03 8.01 -14.10
N ASN A 189 -13.94 7.77 -12.80
CA ASN A 189 -15.05 7.45 -11.92
C ASN A 189 -15.40 8.71 -11.12
N ILE A 190 -16.64 9.17 -11.21
CA ILE A 190 -17.11 10.41 -10.57
C ILE A 190 -18.11 10.06 -9.48
N CYS A 191 -17.85 10.54 -8.27
CA CYS A 191 -18.74 10.55 -7.13
C CYS A 191 -19.11 12.00 -6.82
N SER A 192 -20.28 12.46 -7.27
CA SER A 192 -20.75 13.82 -7.05
C SER A 192 -22.02 13.84 -6.19
N PHE A 193 -22.02 14.70 -5.18
CA PHE A 193 -23.14 14.90 -4.26
C PHE A 193 -23.87 16.21 -4.47
N GLU A 194 -23.29 17.13 -5.24
CA GLU A 194 -23.92 18.45 -5.49
C GLU A 194 -24.90 18.43 -6.65
N LYS A 195 -24.68 17.55 -7.64
CA LYS A 195 -25.43 17.60 -8.89
C LYS A 195 -26.00 16.23 -9.25
N PRO A 196 -27.24 16.16 -9.77
CA PRO A 196 -27.72 14.96 -10.41
C PRO A 196 -26.79 14.52 -11.55
N VAL A 197 -26.59 13.22 -11.72
CA VAL A 197 -25.70 12.63 -12.74
C VAL A 197 -25.98 13.18 -14.13
N SER A 198 -27.26 13.35 -14.51
CA SER A 198 -27.65 13.90 -15.81
C SER A 198 -27.15 15.33 -16.05
N TYR A 199 -27.18 16.18 -15.01
CA TYR A 199 -26.68 17.55 -15.12
C TYR A 199 -25.15 17.60 -15.19
N HIS A 200 -24.47 16.72 -14.48
CA HIS A 200 -23.01 16.61 -14.58
C HIS A 200 -22.59 16.11 -15.97
N ALA A 201 -23.29 15.10 -16.51
CA ALA A 201 -23.06 14.62 -17.87
C ALA A 201 -23.30 15.72 -18.95
N ILE A 202 -24.29 16.57 -18.74
CA ILE A 202 -24.51 17.75 -19.62
C ILE A 202 -23.32 18.71 -19.56
N GLN A 203 -22.76 18.96 -18.39
CA GLN A 203 -21.57 19.83 -18.25
C GLN A 203 -20.35 19.24 -18.96
N LEU A 204 -20.10 17.94 -18.79
CA LEU A 204 -19.06 17.24 -19.52
C LEU A 204 -19.27 17.30 -21.03
N ALA A 205 -20.51 17.15 -21.52
CA ALA A 205 -20.84 17.29 -22.94
C ALA A 205 -20.55 18.72 -23.47
N GLN A 206 -20.89 19.74 -22.69
CA GLN A 206 -20.56 21.13 -23.04
C GLN A 206 -19.05 21.38 -23.08
N CYS A 207 -18.28 20.86 -22.11
CA CYS A 207 -16.80 20.91 -22.11
C CYS A 207 -16.20 20.18 -23.32
N PHE A 208 -16.79 19.05 -23.71
CA PHE A 208 -16.30 18.23 -24.81
C PHE A 208 -16.56 18.87 -26.19
N ILE A 209 -17.79 19.38 -26.42
CA ILE A 209 -18.22 19.98 -27.70
C ILE A 209 -17.84 21.47 -27.80
N GLY A 210 -17.76 22.18 -26.67
CA GLY A 210 -17.54 23.62 -26.64
C GLY A 210 -18.78 24.44 -26.98
N LYS A 211 -19.98 23.85 -26.90
CA LYS A 211 -21.28 24.51 -27.18
C LYS A 211 -22.26 24.27 -26.03
N PRO A 212 -23.21 25.21 -25.81
CA PRO A 212 -24.29 25.00 -24.83
C PRO A 212 -25.13 23.77 -25.18
N PHE A 213 -25.62 23.08 -24.18
CA PHE A 213 -26.58 21.98 -24.34
C PHE A 213 -28.01 22.51 -24.55
N PHE A 214 -28.36 23.57 -23.83
CA PHE A 214 -29.69 24.18 -23.87
C PHE A 214 -29.75 25.38 -24.86
N GLU A 215 -30.95 25.70 -25.34
CA GLU A 215 -31.19 26.90 -26.12
C GLU A 215 -30.90 28.16 -25.30
N GLY A 216 -30.31 29.16 -25.92
CA GLY A 216 -29.97 30.44 -25.31
C GLY A 216 -29.42 31.44 -26.34
N MET A 217 -28.60 32.39 -25.87
CA MET A 217 -28.01 33.42 -26.76
C MET A 217 -27.01 32.85 -27.75
N ASN A 218 -26.35 31.77 -27.40
CA ASN A 218 -25.39 31.08 -28.27
C ASN A 218 -26.06 29.85 -28.92
N GLN A 219 -25.59 29.49 -30.10
CA GLN A 219 -26.04 28.29 -30.79
C GLN A 219 -25.74 27.05 -29.96
N ARG A 220 -26.79 26.30 -29.61
CA ARG A 220 -26.64 25.02 -28.91
C ARG A 220 -26.01 23.94 -29.80
N MET A 221 -25.52 22.89 -29.20
CA MET A 221 -25.06 21.71 -29.92
C MET A 221 -26.19 21.07 -30.74
N THR A 222 -25.84 20.51 -31.89
CA THR A 222 -26.78 19.78 -32.72
C THR A 222 -27.13 18.43 -32.11
N GLN A 223 -28.13 17.74 -32.64
CA GLN A 223 -28.47 16.39 -32.19
C GLN A 223 -27.28 15.41 -32.39
N GLU A 224 -26.58 15.51 -33.51
CA GLU A 224 -25.42 14.69 -33.81
C GLU A 224 -24.27 14.95 -32.81
N GLU A 225 -23.99 16.23 -32.51
CA GLU A 225 -22.98 16.60 -31.50
C GLU A 225 -23.36 16.11 -30.10
N LYS A 226 -24.65 16.18 -29.74
CA LYS A 226 -25.17 15.63 -28.48
C LYS A 226 -24.96 14.12 -28.42
N ASP A 227 -25.35 13.39 -29.49
CA ASP A 227 -25.23 11.93 -29.54
C ASP A 227 -23.74 11.50 -29.52
N PHE A 228 -22.88 12.23 -30.19
CA PHE A 228 -21.42 12.02 -30.17
C PHE A 228 -20.84 12.25 -28.76
N SER A 229 -21.24 13.33 -28.09
CA SER A 229 -20.81 13.61 -26.74
C SER A 229 -21.29 12.55 -25.74
N GLN A 230 -22.51 12.07 -25.88
CA GLN A 230 -23.07 11.02 -25.06
C GLN A 230 -22.28 9.70 -25.21
N HIS A 231 -21.92 9.35 -26.44
CA HIS A 231 -21.08 8.17 -26.70
C HIS A 231 -19.72 8.31 -26.03
N PHE A 232 -19.05 9.45 -26.18
CA PHE A 232 -17.75 9.73 -25.55
C PHE A 232 -17.84 9.66 -24.03
N ILE A 233 -18.88 10.23 -23.42
CA ILE A 233 -19.07 10.19 -21.96
C ILE A 233 -19.28 8.76 -21.49
N ASN A 234 -20.10 7.96 -22.17
CA ASN A 234 -20.31 6.55 -21.82
C ASN A 234 -19.03 5.72 -21.88
N GLU A 235 -18.12 6.04 -22.78
CA GLU A 235 -16.86 5.33 -22.93
C GLU A 235 -15.85 5.66 -21.81
N HIS A 236 -15.81 6.94 -21.37
CA HIS A 236 -14.73 7.44 -20.54
C HIS A 236 -15.15 7.79 -19.10
N PHE A 237 -16.45 7.89 -18.80
CA PHE A 237 -16.93 8.32 -17.49
C PHE A 237 -17.89 7.32 -16.86
N LEU A 238 -17.67 7.04 -15.59
CA LEU A 238 -18.57 6.28 -14.73
C LEU A 238 -19.04 7.20 -13.61
N PHE A 239 -20.30 7.04 -13.22
CA PHE A 239 -20.88 7.83 -12.14
C PHE A 239 -21.29 6.92 -11.00
N GLN A 240 -20.83 7.23 -9.79
CA GLN A 240 -21.31 6.58 -8.58
C GLN A 240 -22.60 7.26 -8.15
N ASP A 241 -23.69 6.50 -8.14
CA ASP A 241 -25.00 6.94 -7.64
C ASP A 241 -25.31 6.23 -6.32
N TYR A 242 -25.92 6.96 -5.38
CA TYR A 242 -26.32 6.49 -4.07
C TYR A 242 -27.84 6.58 -3.85
N GLN A 243 -28.64 6.64 -4.92
CA GLN A 243 -30.10 6.71 -4.86
C GLN A 243 -30.74 5.44 -4.25
N ASP A 244 -30.02 4.32 -4.27
CA ASP A 244 -30.49 3.03 -3.71
C ASP A 244 -30.40 2.94 -2.17
N GLY A 245 -30.19 4.06 -1.47
CA GLY A 245 -30.18 4.14 -0.01
C GLY A 245 -28.86 3.72 0.67
N GLY A 246 -27.80 3.51 -0.10
CA GLY A 246 -26.44 3.35 0.44
C GLY A 246 -25.94 4.68 1.03
N GLN A 247 -25.28 4.63 2.19
CA GLN A 247 -24.62 5.83 2.72
C GLN A 247 -23.32 6.09 1.95
N PRO A 248 -23.05 7.34 1.56
CA PRO A 248 -21.82 7.73 0.89
C PRO A 248 -20.66 7.84 1.90
N THR A 249 -20.21 6.71 2.43
CA THR A 249 -18.98 6.66 3.25
C THR A 249 -17.77 6.54 2.35
N ILE A 250 -16.60 6.98 2.84
CA ILE A 250 -15.35 6.88 2.07
C ILE A 250 -15.02 5.43 1.71
N GLU A 251 -15.30 4.49 2.62
CA GLU A 251 -15.09 3.05 2.41
C GLU A 251 -15.93 2.55 1.23
N ASN A 252 -17.22 2.88 1.19
CA ASN A 252 -18.12 2.49 0.10
C ASN A 252 -17.73 3.12 -1.24
N ILE A 253 -17.27 4.36 -1.22
CA ILE A 253 -16.79 5.04 -2.43
C ILE A 253 -15.53 4.35 -2.96
N LEU A 254 -14.57 4.03 -2.08
CA LEU A 254 -13.33 3.36 -2.45
C LEU A 254 -13.58 1.92 -2.92
N GLU A 255 -14.49 1.18 -2.28
CA GLU A 255 -14.86 -0.17 -2.72
C GLU A 255 -15.45 -0.16 -4.14
N LYS A 256 -16.45 0.70 -4.42
CA LYS A 256 -17.00 0.86 -5.77
C LYS A 256 -15.95 1.31 -6.77
N SER A 257 -15.02 2.17 -6.34
CA SER A 257 -13.93 2.64 -7.19
C SER A 257 -12.94 1.53 -7.53
N ALA A 258 -12.60 0.66 -6.56
CA ALA A 258 -11.76 -0.51 -6.81
C ALA A 258 -12.41 -1.45 -7.85
N GLN A 259 -13.73 -1.67 -7.75
CA GLN A 259 -14.49 -2.44 -8.74
C GLN A 259 -14.45 -1.76 -10.12
N ALA A 260 -14.55 -0.42 -10.18
CA ALA A 260 -14.45 0.34 -11.42
C ALA A 260 -13.06 0.23 -12.06
N VAL A 261 -12.00 0.25 -11.28
CA VAL A 261 -10.63 0.00 -11.75
C VAL A 261 -10.52 -1.40 -12.37
N MET A 262 -10.95 -2.42 -11.64
CA MET A 262 -10.82 -3.82 -12.08
C MET A 262 -11.65 -4.13 -13.32
N ARG A 263 -12.85 -3.57 -13.42
CA ARG A 263 -13.80 -3.91 -14.50
C ARG A 263 -13.64 -3.03 -15.74
N TYR A 264 -13.40 -1.74 -15.53
CA TYR A 264 -13.43 -0.73 -16.61
C TYR A 264 -12.08 -0.07 -16.87
N GLY A 265 -11.08 -0.30 -16.01
CA GLY A 265 -9.74 0.28 -16.13
C GLY A 265 -9.72 1.78 -15.82
N THR A 266 -10.57 2.27 -14.90
CA THR A 266 -10.55 3.68 -14.49
C THR A 266 -9.22 4.04 -13.84
N LYS A 267 -8.74 5.26 -14.09
CA LYS A 267 -7.46 5.76 -13.54
C LYS A 267 -7.64 6.97 -12.63
N ILE A 268 -8.80 7.60 -12.67
CA ILE A 268 -9.10 8.79 -11.88
C ILE A 268 -10.39 8.52 -11.09
N LEU A 269 -10.36 8.86 -9.81
CA LEU A 269 -11.54 9.01 -8.95
C LEU A 269 -11.72 10.49 -8.62
N VAL A 270 -12.90 11.03 -8.86
CA VAL A 270 -13.29 12.37 -8.44
C VAL A 270 -14.34 12.27 -7.36
N ILE A 271 -14.14 12.99 -6.26
CA ILE A 271 -15.13 13.15 -5.18
C ILE A 271 -15.45 14.64 -5.07
N ASP A 272 -16.68 15.02 -5.34
CA ASP A 272 -17.10 16.43 -5.43
C ASP A 272 -18.46 16.65 -4.74
N PRO A 273 -18.48 17.32 -3.59
CA PRO A 273 -17.36 17.71 -2.76
C PRO A 273 -17.07 16.67 -1.63
N PHE A 274 -15.84 16.66 -1.15
CA PHE A 274 -15.39 15.73 -0.10
C PHE A 274 -16.07 15.95 1.27
N ASN A 275 -16.53 17.18 1.56
CA ASN A 275 -17.17 17.52 2.83
C ASN A 275 -18.59 16.96 3.04
N PHE A 276 -19.12 16.20 2.08
CA PHE A 276 -20.42 15.49 2.21
C PHE A 276 -20.27 14.03 2.65
N ILE A 277 -19.05 13.59 2.93
CA ILE A 277 -18.73 12.21 3.32
C ILE A 277 -18.53 12.12 4.82
#